data_7cb18e0f8cab1fb7546cc0bf7d307231
#
_entry.id   7cb18e0f8cab1fb7546cc0bf7d307231
#
_cell.length_a   1.000
_cell.length_b   1.000
_cell.length_c   1.000
_cell.angle_alpha   90.00
_cell.angle_beta   90.00
_cell.angle_gamma   90.00
#
_symmetry.space_group_name_H-M   'P 1'
#
loop_
_entity.id
_entity.type
_entity.pdbx_description
1 polymer ?
#
loop_
_entity_poly.entity_id
_entity_poly.type
_entity_poly.pdbx_seq_one_letter_code
_entity_poly.pdbx_strand_id
1 'polypeptide(L)'
;MAICLLNSPGYAQSLSSAPLIRPSDDSATVTELTPVEVVLPGPAMWSVVKGDSRVIIMGFVTPIPEGLDWKPGRIIHALKGAKALLIPPEPKVNFDEILRLALNYHAFLLPPNKTLRDVLSAEDYAGVEEMGSIAGSSPFPVERLKPSAAAAVLLGTQMQTLHLSTGEPVSTVKQLAKRARVPVREMGSLKVKTLVRIGKDMTDAQQVACFRVIMTEARWEAQEGTAAAESWAQGDITGLRKHRFRGTDVNCLSDNVDLAALNEGQISGAERAIWEALATPGKTVALINLELLDARNGLLDRLKAAGAEITVPE
;
A
#
# COMPACT_ATOMS: atom_id res chain seq x y z
N MET A 1 13.73 -45.69 48.22
CA MET A 1 13.21 -46.18 49.56
C MET A 1 11.77 -45.79 49.68
N ALA A 2 10.96 -46.77 49.87
CA ALA A 2 9.58 -46.93 50.24
C ALA A 2 8.49 -46.83 49.21
N ILE A 3 8.04 -48.00 48.90
CA ILE A 3 6.82 -48.49 48.28
C ILE A 3 5.65 -48.25 49.25
N CYS A 4 4.49 -47.84 48.73
CA CYS A 4 3.19 -48.20 49.38
C CYS A 4 2.17 -48.48 48.26
N LEU A 5 1.90 -49.77 48.13
CA LEU A 5 0.72 -50.36 47.49
C LEU A 5 -0.47 -50.25 48.47
N LEU A 6 -1.65 -49.87 48.00
CA LEU A 6 -2.90 -50.22 48.67
C LEU A 6 -3.95 -50.62 47.63
N ASN A 7 -4.37 -51.85 47.77
CA ASN A 7 -5.52 -52.51 47.17
C ASN A 7 -6.85 -51.85 47.55
N SER A 8 -7.82 -51.86 46.61
CA SER A 8 -9.23 -51.74 46.89
C SER A 8 -10.09 -52.61 45.98
N PRO A 9 -11.18 -53.19 46.50
CA PRO A 9 -11.84 -54.32 45.83
C PRO A 9 -12.91 -53.95 44.83
N GLY A 10 -13.19 -54.90 43.95
CA GLY A 10 -14.19 -54.81 42.92
C GLY A 10 -15.64 -54.78 43.44
N TYR A 11 -16.44 -53.96 42.71
CA TYR A 11 -17.88 -54.10 42.72
C TYR A 11 -18.35 -54.59 41.35
N ALA A 12 -18.83 -55.81 41.32
CA ALA A 12 -19.60 -56.36 40.23
C ALA A 12 -21.00 -55.73 40.25
N GLN A 13 -21.34 -54.96 39.23
CA GLN A 13 -22.74 -54.53 38.99
C GLN A 13 -23.30 -55.31 37.83
N SER A 14 -24.44 -55.89 38.12
CA SER A 14 -25.30 -56.72 37.27
C SER A 14 -25.73 -55.97 36.00
N LEU A 15 -25.54 -56.61 34.85
CA LEU A 15 -26.11 -56.19 33.57
C LEU A 15 -27.64 -56.34 33.60
N SER A 16 -28.33 -55.20 33.72
CA SER A 16 -29.77 -55.12 33.46
C SER A 16 -29.95 -54.95 31.94
N SER A 17 -30.67 -55.90 31.31
CA SER A 17 -31.05 -55.88 29.92
C SER A 17 -32.00 -54.72 29.62
N ALA A 18 -31.52 -53.69 28.97
CA ALA A 18 -32.34 -52.61 28.38
C ALA A 18 -33.01 -53.12 27.09
N PRO A 19 -34.27 -52.73 26.83
CA PRO A 19 -34.97 -53.14 25.60
C PRO A 19 -34.35 -52.46 24.35
N LEU A 20 -34.20 -53.25 23.27
CA LEU A 20 -33.83 -52.80 21.95
C LEU A 20 -34.86 -51.79 21.44
N ILE A 21 -34.49 -50.51 21.41
CA ILE A 21 -35.24 -49.47 20.70
C ILE A 21 -34.97 -49.70 19.21
N ARG A 22 -36.00 -50.05 18.45
CA ARG A 22 -35.96 -50.05 16.96
C ARG A 22 -35.71 -48.61 16.51
N PRO A 23 -34.79 -48.36 15.54
CA PRO A 23 -34.72 -47.04 14.92
C PRO A 23 -36.03 -46.79 14.19
N SER A 24 -36.74 -45.74 14.55
CA SER A 24 -37.79 -45.15 13.74
C SER A 24 -37.18 -44.65 12.46
N ASP A 25 -37.78 -45.03 11.33
CA ASP A 25 -37.51 -44.43 10.01
C ASP A 25 -37.99 -42.96 10.00
N ASP A 26 -37.29 -42.11 10.75
CA ASP A 26 -37.34 -40.69 10.51
C ASP A 26 -36.29 -40.38 9.44
N SER A 27 -36.80 -40.21 8.21
CA SER A 27 -36.06 -39.61 7.11
C SER A 27 -35.57 -38.23 7.56
N ALA A 28 -34.42 -38.22 8.25
CA ALA A 28 -33.75 -37.00 8.56
C ALA A 28 -33.41 -36.33 7.22
N THR A 29 -34.17 -35.31 6.90
CA THR A 29 -33.85 -34.39 5.80
C THR A 29 -32.48 -33.88 6.07
N VAL A 30 -31.48 -34.35 5.35
CA VAL A 30 -30.14 -33.81 5.37
C VAL A 30 -30.30 -32.38 4.83
N THR A 31 -30.42 -31.44 5.75
CA THR A 31 -30.35 -30.01 5.40
C THR A 31 -28.96 -29.81 4.84
N GLU A 32 -28.86 -29.67 3.55
CA GLU A 32 -27.65 -29.34 2.83
C GLU A 32 -27.17 -28.02 3.42
N LEU A 33 -26.10 -28.10 4.24
CA LEU A 33 -25.47 -26.92 4.82
C LEU A 33 -24.88 -26.13 3.66
N THR A 34 -25.57 -25.07 3.27
CA THR A 34 -24.99 -24.08 2.35
C THR A 34 -23.68 -23.63 2.95
N PRO A 35 -22.55 -23.78 2.25
CA PRO A 35 -21.27 -23.32 2.78
C PRO A 35 -21.37 -21.82 3.05
N VAL A 36 -21.28 -21.44 4.32
CA VAL A 36 -21.15 -20.03 4.69
C VAL A 36 -19.78 -19.59 4.21
N GLU A 37 -19.75 -18.77 3.18
CA GLU A 37 -18.52 -18.15 2.71
C GLU A 37 -18.02 -17.22 3.80
N VAL A 38 -16.97 -17.64 4.51
CA VAL A 38 -16.32 -16.82 5.55
C VAL A 38 -15.51 -15.75 4.86
N VAL A 39 -16.07 -14.56 4.76
CA VAL A 39 -15.33 -13.38 4.28
C VAL A 39 -14.29 -13.01 5.31
N LEU A 40 -13.02 -13.26 4.99
CA LEU A 40 -11.91 -12.86 5.84
C LEU A 40 -11.79 -11.32 5.88
N PRO A 41 -11.66 -10.71 7.07
CA PRO A 41 -11.47 -9.27 7.17
C PRO A 41 -10.12 -8.84 6.60
N GLY A 42 -10.04 -7.59 6.17
CA GLY A 42 -8.80 -6.96 5.70
C GLY A 42 -8.96 -6.23 4.37
N PRO A 43 -7.88 -5.63 3.85
CA PRO A 43 -7.89 -4.84 2.64
C PRO A 43 -8.48 -5.57 1.44
N ALA A 44 -9.09 -4.80 0.56
CA ALA A 44 -9.71 -5.30 -0.65
C ALA A 44 -8.66 -5.92 -1.61
N MET A 45 -9.06 -7.00 -2.30
CA MET A 45 -8.19 -7.73 -3.20
C MET A 45 -8.90 -7.99 -4.53
N TRP A 46 -8.17 -7.80 -5.62
CA TRP A 46 -8.61 -8.09 -6.98
C TRP A 46 -8.02 -9.42 -7.45
N SER A 47 -8.73 -10.14 -8.28
CA SER A 47 -8.20 -11.34 -8.94
C SER A 47 -8.12 -11.11 -10.45
N VAL A 48 -6.94 -11.30 -11.01
CA VAL A 48 -6.67 -11.25 -12.45
C VAL A 48 -6.37 -12.66 -12.92
N VAL A 49 -7.15 -13.15 -13.87
CA VAL A 49 -7.07 -14.55 -14.33
C VAL A 49 -6.80 -14.59 -15.83
N LYS A 50 -6.00 -15.59 -16.24
CA LYS A 50 -5.78 -15.98 -17.63
C LYS A 50 -5.47 -17.47 -17.70
N GLY A 51 -6.41 -18.27 -18.22
CA GLY A 51 -6.29 -19.72 -18.19
C GLY A 51 -6.09 -20.26 -16.77
N ASP A 52 -5.09 -21.09 -16.56
CA ASP A 52 -4.76 -21.68 -15.25
C ASP A 52 -3.89 -20.80 -14.36
N SER A 53 -3.68 -19.56 -14.75
CA SER A 53 -2.84 -18.58 -14.04
C SER A 53 -3.70 -17.54 -13.35
N ARG A 54 -3.31 -17.16 -12.12
CA ARG A 54 -4.01 -16.15 -11.33
C ARG A 54 -3.01 -15.23 -10.63
N VAL A 55 -3.25 -13.92 -10.73
CA VAL A 55 -2.59 -12.92 -9.90
C VAL A 55 -3.62 -12.31 -8.95
N ILE A 56 -3.36 -12.42 -7.66
CA ILE A 56 -4.17 -11.78 -6.61
C ILE A 56 -3.50 -10.47 -6.26
N ILE A 57 -4.17 -9.36 -6.50
CA ILE A 57 -3.66 -8.01 -6.25
C ILE A 57 -4.27 -7.49 -4.96
N MET A 58 -3.44 -7.15 -3.98
CA MET A 58 -3.84 -6.33 -2.84
C MET A 58 -3.55 -4.87 -3.17
N GLY A 59 -4.60 -4.06 -3.27
CA GLY A 59 -4.44 -2.62 -3.34
C GLY A 59 -4.03 -2.07 -1.97
N PHE A 60 -3.03 -1.18 -1.92
CA PHE A 60 -2.67 -0.52 -0.66
C PHE A 60 -2.71 1.00 -0.80
N VAL A 61 -2.96 1.69 0.30
CA VAL A 61 -2.85 3.14 0.44
C VAL A 61 -1.59 3.49 1.22
N THR A 62 -1.07 4.67 0.99
CA THR A 62 0.07 5.21 1.72
C THR A 62 0.05 6.74 1.61
N PRO A 63 0.36 7.48 2.70
CA PRO A 63 0.74 6.96 4.03
C PRO A 63 -0.44 6.38 4.82
N ILE A 64 -0.14 5.65 5.89
CA ILE A 64 -1.13 5.18 6.87
C ILE A 64 -0.65 5.50 8.29
N PRO A 65 -1.56 5.66 9.29
CA PRO A 65 -1.16 5.79 10.68
C PRO A 65 -0.29 4.61 11.13
N GLU A 66 0.81 4.88 11.84
CA GLU A 66 1.66 3.84 12.42
C GLU A 66 0.85 2.98 13.40
N GLY A 67 0.96 1.67 13.26
CA GLY A 67 0.23 0.72 14.10
C GLY A 67 -1.27 0.61 13.78
N LEU A 68 -1.72 1.07 12.61
CA LEU A 68 -3.10 0.86 12.16
C LEU A 68 -3.44 -0.64 12.19
N ASP A 69 -4.51 -0.98 12.94
CA ASP A 69 -4.95 -2.37 13.07
C ASP A 69 -5.70 -2.85 11.81
N TRP A 70 -4.95 -3.20 10.77
CA TRP A 70 -5.51 -3.87 9.62
C TRP A 70 -5.33 -5.38 9.69
N LYS A 71 -6.36 -6.15 9.32
CA LYS A 71 -6.34 -7.61 9.44
C LYS A 71 -5.72 -8.25 8.21
N PRO A 72 -4.55 -8.92 8.34
CA PRO A 72 -3.86 -9.53 7.20
C PRO A 72 -4.43 -10.89 6.78
N GLY A 73 -5.59 -11.31 7.25
CA GLY A 73 -6.15 -12.63 7.00
C GLY A 73 -6.25 -12.99 5.53
N ARG A 74 -6.79 -12.09 4.71
CA ARG A 74 -6.92 -12.28 3.24
C ARG A 74 -5.57 -12.45 2.56
N ILE A 75 -4.57 -11.61 2.89
CA ILE A 75 -3.24 -11.68 2.26
C ILE A 75 -2.47 -12.92 2.72
N ILE A 76 -2.59 -13.33 3.99
CA ILE A 76 -2.01 -14.57 4.49
C ILE A 76 -2.57 -15.76 3.71
N HIS A 77 -3.89 -15.80 3.48
CA HIS A 77 -4.51 -16.84 2.69
C HIS A 77 -4.04 -16.81 1.22
N ALA A 78 -3.94 -15.65 0.63
CA ALA A 78 -3.43 -15.49 -0.74
C ALA A 78 -1.99 -15.97 -0.92
N LEU A 79 -1.12 -15.70 0.07
CA LEU A 79 0.28 -16.13 0.06
C LEU A 79 0.47 -17.65 0.16
N LYS A 80 -0.50 -18.40 0.74
CA LYS A 80 -0.39 -19.86 0.82
C LYS A 80 -0.32 -20.47 -0.58
N GLY A 81 0.79 -21.12 -0.92
CA GLY A 81 1.01 -21.73 -2.23
C GLY A 81 1.21 -20.75 -3.38
N ALA A 82 1.45 -19.47 -3.10
CA ALA A 82 1.84 -18.52 -4.13
C ALA A 82 3.29 -18.77 -4.61
N LYS A 83 3.53 -18.58 -5.91
CA LYS A 83 4.87 -18.73 -6.53
C LYS A 83 5.78 -17.57 -6.25
N ALA A 84 5.21 -16.37 -6.13
CA ALA A 84 5.92 -15.13 -5.85
C ALA A 84 5.01 -14.10 -5.21
N LEU A 85 5.61 -13.14 -4.51
CA LEU A 85 5.06 -11.87 -4.14
C LEU A 85 5.73 -10.79 -5.00
N LEU A 86 4.92 -10.06 -5.77
CA LEU A 86 5.34 -8.89 -6.53
C LEU A 86 5.12 -7.64 -5.69
N ILE A 87 6.14 -6.80 -5.55
CA ILE A 87 6.07 -5.56 -4.78
C ILE A 87 6.46 -4.35 -5.65
N PRO A 88 6.00 -3.13 -5.30
CA PRO A 88 6.49 -1.93 -5.95
C PRO A 88 8.02 -1.83 -5.85
N PRO A 89 8.67 -1.13 -6.80
CA PRO A 89 10.10 -0.90 -6.73
C PRO A 89 10.45 -0.05 -5.50
N GLU A 90 11.38 -0.53 -4.69
CA GLU A 90 11.90 0.23 -3.55
C GLU A 90 13.11 1.08 -4.00
N PRO A 91 13.22 2.33 -3.57
CA PRO A 91 14.40 3.13 -3.84
C PRO A 91 15.59 2.50 -3.12
N LYS A 92 16.55 1.98 -3.88
CA LYS A 92 17.80 1.46 -3.32
C LYS A 92 18.75 2.62 -3.10
N VAL A 93 18.73 3.16 -1.88
CA VAL A 93 19.63 4.23 -1.48
C VAL A 93 20.92 3.60 -0.97
N ASN A 94 21.90 3.44 -1.86
CA ASN A 94 23.25 3.03 -1.48
C ASN A 94 24.13 4.24 -1.13
N PHE A 95 25.33 4.00 -0.60
CA PHE A 95 26.25 5.06 -0.21
C PHE A 95 26.58 6.03 -1.35
N ASP A 96 26.75 5.53 -2.57
CA ASP A 96 27.05 6.36 -3.75
C ASP A 96 25.88 7.29 -4.09
N GLU A 97 24.64 6.85 -3.88
CA GLU A 97 23.45 7.66 -4.09
C GLU A 97 23.25 8.71 -3.02
N ILE A 98 23.55 8.39 -1.76
CA ILE A 98 23.59 9.37 -0.66
C ILE A 98 24.65 10.42 -0.96
N LEU A 99 25.85 10.01 -1.36
CA LEU A 99 26.93 10.94 -1.72
C LEU A 99 26.54 11.82 -2.92
N ARG A 100 25.91 11.23 -3.95
CA ARG A 100 25.40 11.99 -5.10
C ARG A 100 24.33 13.00 -4.70
N LEU A 101 23.42 12.63 -3.83
CA LEU A 101 22.40 13.55 -3.31
C LEU A 101 23.05 14.69 -2.53
N ALA A 102 24.00 14.38 -1.64
CA ALA A 102 24.75 15.35 -0.88
C ALA A 102 25.57 16.30 -1.77
N LEU A 103 26.24 15.78 -2.80
CA LEU A 103 27.01 16.60 -3.76
C LEU A 103 26.11 17.45 -4.67
N ASN A 104 24.86 17.07 -4.86
CA ASN A 104 23.89 17.76 -5.72
C ASN A 104 22.84 18.55 -4.92
N TYR A 105 22.99 18.69 -3.58
CA TYR A 105 21.97 19.35 -2.77
C TYR A 105 21.72 20.80 -3.21
N HIS A 106 22.75 21.50 -3.75
CA HIS A 106 22.62 22.84 -4.33
C HIS A 106 21.56 22.92 -5.45
N ALA A 107 21.26 21.80 -6.12
CA ALA A 107 20.22 21.76 -7.14
C ALA A 107 18.80 22.01 -6.60
N PHE A 108 18.63 21.80 -5.30
CA PHE A 108 17.37 21.99 -4.58
C PHE A 108 17.32 23.31 -3.81
N LEU A 109 18.39 24.14 -3.89
CA LEU A 109 18.44 25.44 -3.25
C LEU A 109 18.01 26.56 -4.21
N LEU A 110 17.40 27.58 -3.62
CA LEU A 110 17.20 28.88 -4.26
C LEU A 110 18.54 29.61 -4.42
N PRO A 111 18.66 30.58 -5.37
CA PRO A 111 19.79 31.47 -5.45
C PRO A 111 20.12 32.12 -4.10
N PRO A 112 21.40 32.46 -3.83
CA PRO A 112 21.85 32.95 -2.50
C PRO A 112 21.07 34.14 -1.93
N ASN A 113 20.52 34.97 -2.80
CA ASN A 113 19.78 36.19 -2.48
C ASN A 113 18.27 36.05 -2.50
N LYS A 114 17.72 34.79 -2.63
CA LYS A 114 16.29 34.53 -2.67
C LYS A 114 15.87 33.57 -1.55
N THR A 115 14.64 33.75 -1.09
CA THR A 115 13.93 32.86 -0.15
C THR A 115 12.61 32.39 -0.76
N LEU A 116 11.90 31.47 -0.11
CA LEU A 116 10.57 31.05 -0.53
C LEU A 116 9.61 32.23 -0.62
N ARG A 117 9.73 33.20 0.28
CA ARG A 117 8.90 34.42 0.30
C ARG A 117 9.06 35.27 -0.97
N ASP A 118 10.24 35.21 -1.61
CA ASP A 118 10.53 35.98 -2.83
C ASP A 118 10.03 35.28 -4.12
N VAL A 119 9.71 33.99 -4.05
CA VAL A 119 9.35 33.16 -5.23
C VAL A 119 7.94 32.60 -5.19
N LEU A 120 7.30 32.58 -4.02
CA LEU A 120 5.93 32.16 -3.83
C LEU A 120 5.00 33.37 -3.78
N SER A 121 3.72 33.19 -4.13
CA SER A 121 2.68 34.17 -3.83
C SER A 121 2.47 34.27 -2.31
N ALA A 122 1.86 35.36 -1.84
CA ALA A 122 1.52 35.51 -0.43
C ALA A 122 0.61 34.36 0.07
N GLU A 123 -0.32 33.91 -0.78
CA GLU A 123 -1.21 32.79 -0.49
C GLU A 123 -0.44 31.45 -0.36
N ASP A 124 0.44 31.16 -1.32
CA ASP A 124 1.28 29.95 -1.27
C ASP A 124 2.20 29.96 -0.05
N TYR A 125 2.78 31.13 0.27
CA TYR A 125 3.65 31.27 1.41
C TYR A 125 2.92 31.11 2.76
N ALA A 126 1.67 31.59 2.87
CA ALA A 126 0.84 31.32 4.04
C ALA A 126 0.66 29.83 4.30
N GLY A 127 0.62 29.01 3.22
CA GLY A 127 0.64 27.55 3.34
C GLY A 127 1.93 27.00 3.96
N VAL A 128 3.09 27.62 3.67
CA VAL A 128 4.36 27.23 4.32
C VAL A 128 4.30 27.49 5.83
N GLU A 129 3.76 28.65 6.25
CA GLU A 129 3.59 29.02 7.66
C GLU A 129 2.60 28.09 8.38
N GLU A 130 1.46 27.76 7.73
CA GLU A 130 0.47 26.80 8.23
C GLU A 130 1.11 25.43 8.48
N MET A 131 1.74 24.86 7.45
CA MET A 131 2.39 23.56 7.54
C MET A 131 3.56 23.56 8.51
N GLY A 132 4.33 24.61 8.57
CA GLY A 132 5.41 24.79 9.54
C GLY A 132 4.91 24.76 10.97
N SER A 133 3.72 25.29 11.25
CA SER A 133 3.09 25.23 12.56
C SER A 133 2.62 23.82 12.94
N ILE A 134 2.14 23.04 11.97
CA ILE A 134 1.71 21.64 12.17
C ILE A 134 2.92 20.72 12.31
N ALA A 135 3.92 20.90 11.44
CA ALA A 135 5.12 20.06 11.39
C ALA A 135 6.11 20.33 12.53
N GLY A 136 5.95 21.43 13.27
CA GLY A 136 6.93 21.85 14.26
C GLY A 136 8.24 22.34 13.63
N SER A 137 9.32 22.35 14.40
CA SER A 137 10.61 22.78 13.89
C SER A 137 11.22 21.78 12.92
N SER A 138 11.21 22.10 11.63
CA SER A 138 11.97 21.32 10.65
C SER A 138 13.46 21.40 10.93
N PRO A 139 14.21 20.28 10.88
CA PRO A 139 15.66 20.29 10.99
C PRO A 139 16.35 20.97 9.78
N PHE A 140 15.60 21.21 8.71
CA PHE A 140 16.11 21.83 7.49
C PHE A 140 15.57 23.25 7.31
N PRO A 141 16.41 24.20 6.91
CA PRO A 141 15.98 25.57 6.62
C PRO A 141 15.17 25.59 5.30
N VAL A 142 13.87 25.33 5.39
CA VAL A 142 12.97 25.24 4.22
C VAL A 142 12.98 26.51 3.37
N GLU A 143 13.22 27.68 3.99
CA GLU A 143 13.27 29.00 3.34
C GLU A 143 14.25 29.10 2.17
N ARG A 144 15.30 28.28 2.19
CA ARG A 144 16.35 28.27 1.17
C ARG A 144 16.13 27.23 0.09
N LEU A 145 15.12 26.39 0.23
CA LEU A 145 14.80 25.35 -0.72
C LEU A 145 13.98 25.90 -1.88
N LYS A 146 14.11 25.29 -3.06
CA LYS A 146 13.14 25.48 -4.15
C LYS A 146 11.74 25.06 -3.72
N PRO A 147 10.66 25.65 -4.26
CA PRO A 147 9.29 25.38 -3.80
C PRO A 147 8.92 23.91 -3.66
N SER A 148 9.14 23.09 -4.69
CA SER A 148 8.80 21.66 -4.64
C SER A 148 9.58 20.88 -3.59
N ALA A 149 10.87 21.23 -3.39
CA ALA A 149 11.71 20.61 -2.38
C ALA A 149 11.28 21.03 -0.95
N ALA A 150 10.90 22.30 -0.76
CA ALA A 150 10.36 22.79 0.50
C ALA A 150 9.06 22.07 0.87
N ALA A 151 8.12 21.94 -0.08
CA ALA A 151 6.88 21.21 0.14
C ALA A 151 7.12 19.73 0.50
N ALA A 152 8.07 19.06 -0.17
CA ALA A 152 8.42 17.67 0.14
C ALA A 152 9.01 17.51 1.56
N VAL A 153 9.84 18.46 2.00
CA VAL A 153 10.37 18.48 3.38
C VAL A 153 9.26 18.72 4.40
N LEU A 154 8.38 19.70 4.15
CA LEU A 154 7.24 19.99 5.02
C LEU A 154 6.30 18.78 5.13
N LEU A 155 5.93 18.16 4.02
CA LEU A 155 5.12 16.93 4.00
C LEU A 155 5.80 15.81 4.80
N GLY A 156 7.10 15.56 4.57
CA GLY A 156 7.85 14.56 5.33
C GLY A 156 7.88 14.82 6.83
N THR A 157 8.03 16.08 7.24
CA THR A 157 8.00 16.48 8.66
C THR A 157 6.59 16.32 9.25
N GLN A 158 5.54 16.69 8.49
CA GLN A 158 4.15 16.46 8.89
C GLN A 158 3.86 14.96 9.09
N MET A 159 4.29 14.11 8.14
CA MET A 159 4.12 12.66 8.27
C MET A 159 4.75 12.13 9.57
N GLN A 160 5.95 12.61 9.92
CA GLN A 160 6.60 12.24 11.18
C GLN A 160 5.80 12.72 12.40
N THR A 161 5.32 13.96 12.38
CA THR A 161 4.54 14.55 13.50
C THR A 161 3.19 13.83 13.69
N LEU A 162 2.55 13.42 12.59
CA LEU A 162 1.30 12.68 12.61
C LEU A 162 1.49 11.17 12.77
N HIS A 163 2.73 10.69 12.98
CA HIS A 163 3.05 9.26 13.07
C HIS A 163 2.51 8.45 11.89
N LEU A 164 2.78 8.93 10.66
CA LEU A 164 2.37 8.26 9.44
C LEU A 164 3.52 7.46 8.83
N SER A 165 3.21 6.25 8.38
CA SER A 165 4.16 5.34 7.71
C SER A 165 3.83 5.21 6.22
N THR A 166 4.83 5.40 5.37
CA THR A 166 4.71 5.14 3.92
C THR A 166 5.08 3.70 3.53
N GLY A 167 5.75 2.97 4.40
CA GLY A 167 6.30 1.64 4.11
C GLY A 167 5.61 0.48 4.81
N GLU A 168 4.76 0.73 5.78
CA GLU A 168 4.22 -0.32 6.66
C GLU A 168 3.44 -1.41 5.93
N PRO A 169 2.50 -1.14 5.01
CA PRO A 169 1.77 -2.21 4.32
C PRO A 169 2.71 -3.14 3.53
N VAL A 170 3.67 -2.57 2.81
CA VAL A 170 4.62 -3.35 2.00
C VAL A 170 5.56 -4.16 2.89
N SER A 171 6.12 -3.56 3.94
CA SER A 171 7.05 -4.23 4.86
C SER A 171 6.38 -5.39 5.62
N THR A 172 5.14 -5.19 6.05
CA THR A 172 4.35 -6.24 6.72
C THR A 172 4.11 -7.43 5.79
N VAL A 173 3.66 -7.18 4.55
CA VAL A 173 3.39 -8.27 3.61
C VAL A 173 4.70 -8.97 3.17
N LYS A 174 5.82 -8.26 3.05
CA LYS A 174 7.14 -8.89 2.83
C LYS A 174 7.51 -9.86 3.96
N GLN A 175 7.26 -9.49 5.22
CA GLN A 175 7.50 -10.37 6.36
C GLN A 175 6.58 -11.61 6.33
N LEU A 176 5.30 -11.44 5.98
CA LEU A 176 4.36 -12.55 5.82
C LEU A 176 4.79 -13.50 4.69
N ALA A 177 5.22 -12.96 3.55
CA ALA A 177 5.75 -13.76 2.43
C ALA A 177 7.00 -14.55 2.84
N LYS A 178 7.92 -13.92 3.59
CA LYS A 178 9.10 -14.61 4.15
C LYS A 178 8.71 -15.79 5.07
N ARG A 179 7.72 -15.60 5.94
CA ARG A 179 7.20 -16.67 6.81
C ARG A 179 6.53 -17.78 6.00
N ALA A 180 5.84 -17.43 4.92
CA ALA A 180 5.21 -18.38 4.00
C ALA A 180 6.22 -19.01 2.99
N ARG A 181 7.49 -18.62 3.03
CA ARG A 181 8.55 -19.03 2.10
C ARG A 181 8.24 -18.68 0.64
N VAL A 182 7.53 -17.57 0.42
CA VAL A 182 7.20 -17.05 -0.90
C VAL A 182 8.30 -16.07 -1.34
N PRO A 183 8.95 -16.27 -2.49
CA PRO A 183 9.97 -15.37 -2.98
C PRO A 183 9.38 -14.01 -3.33
N VAL A 184 10.12 -12.95 -3.00
CA VAL A 184 9.72 -11.55 -3.26
C VAL A 184 10.45 -11.03 -4.49
N ARG A 185 9.73 -10.34 -5.40
CA ARG A 185 10.25 -9.73 -6.62
C ARG A 185 9.75 -8.30 -6.78
N GLU A 186 10.60 -7.38 -7.18
CA GLU A 186 10.21 -5.99 -7.46
C GLU A 186 9.63 -5.87 -8.89
N MET A 187 8.59 -5.03 -9.04
CA MET A 187 7.95 -4.72 -10.33
C MET A 187 8.59 -3.49 -10.98
N GLY A 188 9.84 -3.62 -11.42
CA GLY A 188 10.56 -2.52 -12.03
C GLY A 188 11.71 -2.00 -11.16
N SER A 189 12.16 -0.79 -11.40
CA SER A 189 13.23 -0.14 -10.64
C SER A 189 13.02 1.36 -10.51
N LEU A 190 13.23 1.90 -9.33
CA LEU A 190 13.26 3.34 -9.06
C LEU A 190 14.70 3.79 -8.87
N LYS A 191 15.18 4.71 -9.74
CA LYS A 191 16.56 5.21 -9.68
C LYS A 191 16.58 6.61 -9.05
N VAL A 192 17.28 6.78 -7.95
CA VAL A 192 17.44 8.09 -7.25
C VAL A 192 17.97 9.17 -8.19
N LYS A 193 18.87 8.81 -9.12
CA LYS A 193 19.38 9.74 -10.14
C LYS A 193 18.27 10.39 -11.01
N THR A 194 17.16 9.68 -11.24
CA THR A 194 16.01 10.21 -11.97
C THR A 194 15.33 11.30 -11.18
N LEU A 195 15.12 11.11 -9.87
CA LEU A 195 14.52 12.12 -8.98
C LEU A 195 15.39 13.38 -8.89
N VAL A 196 16.72 13.20 -8.78
CA VAL A 196 17.67 14.33 -8.77
C VAL A 196 17.61 15.12 -10.08
N ARG A 197 17.54 14.42 -11.24
CA ARG A 197 17.42 15.06 -12.53
C ARG A 197 16.12 15.87 -12.62
N ILE A 198 15.00 15.28 -12.25
CA ILE A 198 13.70 15.96 -12.22
C ILE A 198 13.79 17.25 -11.42
N GLY A 199 14.31 17.20 -10.19
CA GLY A 199 14.46 18.39 -9.34
C GLY A 199 15.37 19.47 -9.92
N LYS A 200 16.38 19.09 -10.73
CA LYS A 200 17.27 20.03 -11.43
C LYS A 200 16.61 20.71 -12.62
N ASP A 201 15.87 19.94 -13.41
CA ASP A 201 15.39 20.33 -14.73
C ASP A 201 14.03 21.05 -14.68
N MET A 202 13.37 21.08 -13.52
CA MET A 202 12.13 21.81 -13.30
C MET A 202 12.31 23.32 -13.48
N THR A 203 11.45 23.94 -14.28
CA THR A 203 11.31 25.40 -14.37
C THR A 203 10.72 25.99 -13.09
N ASP A 204 10.88 27.29 -12.86
CA ASP A 204 10.32 27.97 -11.68
C ASP A 204 8.78 27.80 -11.62
N ALA A 205 8.09 27.86 -12.74
CA ALA A 205 6.64 27.63 -12.82
C ALA A 205 6.27 26.20 -12.42
N GLN A 206 7.01 25.19 -12.87
CA GLN A 206 6.81 23.79 -12.48
C GLN A 206 7.11 23.56 -11.00
N GLN A 207 8.13 24.25 -10.45
CA GLN A 207 8.43 24.20 -9.02
C GLN A 207 7.25 24.68 -8.17
N VAL A 208 6.62 25.80 -8.55
CA VAL A 208 5.45 26.35 -7.86
C VAL A 208 4.22 25.47 -8.05
N ALA A 209 3.99 24.95 -9.27
CA ALA A 209 2.89 24.02 -9.53
C ALA A 209 3.00 22.76 -8.67
N CYS A 210 4.19 22.14 -8.60
CA CYS A 210 4.42 20.98 -7.76
C CYS A 210 4.29 21.30 -6.27
N PHE A 211 4.76 22.46 -5.84
CA PHE A 211 4.55 22.93 -4.47
C PHE A 211 3.06 22.91 -4.12
N ARG A 212 2.21 23.54 -4.92
CA ARG A 212 0.76 23.60 -4.68
C ARG A 212 0.11 22.23 -4.60
N VAL A 213 0.47 21.30 -5.49
CA VAL A 213 -0.05 19.93 -5.46
C VAL A 213 0.33 19.23 -4.15
N ILE A 214 1.62 19.26 -3.77
CA ILE A 214 2.10 18.62 -2.53
C ILE A 214 1.44 19.24 -1.30
N MET A 215 1.28 20.56 -1.25
CA MET A 215 0.63 21.24 -0.12
C MET A 215 -0.85 20.92 -0.02
N THR A 216 -1.54 20.75 -1.15
CA THR A 216 -2.95 20.34 -1.17
C THR A 216 -3.11 18.89 -0.70
N GLU A 217 -2.23 18.00 -1.14
CA GLU A 217 -2.17 16.61 -0.68
C GLU A 217 -1.88 16.53 0.83
N ALA A 218 -0.93 17.33 1.32
CA ALA A 218 -0.60 17.39 2.74
C ALA A 218 -1.77 17.83 3.62
N ARG A 219 -2.56 18.82 3.18
CA ARG A 219 -3.77 19.25 3.88
C ARG A 219 -4.84 18.16 3.88
N TRP A 220 -5.06 17.53 2.73
CA TRP A 220 -5.99 16.41 2.62
C TRP A 220 -5.57 15.25 3.54
N GLU A 221 -4.29 14.90 3.56
CA GLU A 221 -3.77 13.82 4.41
C GLU A 221 -4.05 14.10 5.90
N ALA A 222 -3.85 15.34 6.34
CA ALA A 222 -4.15 15.75 7.71
C ALA A 222 -5.65 15.64 8.07
N GLN A 223 -6.54 15.81 7.10
CA GLN A 223 -7.99 15.86 7.33
C GLN A 223 -8.68 14.52 7.07
N GLU A 224 -8.32 13.83 6.01
CA GLU A 224 -9.03 12.68 5.47
C GLU A 224 -8.18 11.40 5.43
N GLY A 225 -6.85 11.51 5.56
CA GLY A 225 -5.92 10.39 5.40
C GLY A 225 -6.20 9.24 6.36
N THR A 226 -6.48 9.54 7.63
CA THR A 226 -6.83 8.51 8.62
C THR A 226 -8.12 7.77 8.24
N ALA A 227 -9.18 8.47 7.83
CA ALA A 227 -10.44 7.85 7.42
C ALA A 227 -10.28 7.01 6.13
N ALA A 228 -9.43 7.45 5.21
CA ALA A 228 -9.06 6.67 4.04
C ALA A 228 -8.31 5.38 4.41
N ALA A 229 -7.35 5.47 5.34
CA ALA A 229 -6.57 4.34 5.81
C ALA A 229 -7.44 3.32 6.58
N GLU A 230 -8.38 3.78 7.41
CA GLU A 230 -9.33 2.92 8.11
C GLU A 230 -10.27 2.20 7.15
N SER A 231 -10.81 2.91 6.15
CA SER A 231 -11.64 2.31 5.09
C SER A 231 -10.86 1.24 4.32
N TRP A 232 -9.59 1.52 4.00
CA TRP A 232 -8.70 0.54 3.39
C TRP A 232 -8.48 -0.68 4.27
N ALA A 233 -8.20 -0.50 5.55
CA ALA A 233 -7.94 -1.57 6.51
C ALA A 233 -9.13 -2.54 6.64
N GLN A 234 -10.35 -2.03 6.48
CA GLN A 234 -11.60 -2.78 6.53
C GLN A 234 -12.01 -3.39 5.19
N GLY A 235 -11.37 -2.98 4.08
CA GLY A 235 -11.76 -3.37 2.71
C GLY A 235 -12.99 -2.61 2.20
N ASP A 236 -13.36 -1.52 2.85
CA ASP A 236 -14.47 -0.66 2.43
C ASP A 236 -14.06 0.22 1.25
N ILE A 237 -14.31 -0.28 0.04
CA ILE A 237 -14.02 0.45 -1.21
C ILE A 237 -14.87 1.72 -1.35
N THR A 238 -16.10 1.71 -0.84
CA THR A 238 -16.99 2.88 -0.93
C THR A 238 -16.50 4.01 -0.02
N GLY A 239 -16.20 3.70 1.23
CA GLY A 239 -15.59 4.65 2.16
C GLY A 239 -14.24 5.16 1.65
N LEU A 240 -13.39 4.28 1.13
CA LEU A 240 -12.11 4.65 0.54
C LEU A 240 -12.27 5.64 -0.63
N ARG A 241 -13.22 5.40 -1.54
CA ARG A 241 -13.50 6.32 -2.66
C ARG A 241 -14.03 7.68 -2.20
N LYS A 242 -14.76 7.71 -1.09
CA LYS A 242 -15.25 8.96 -0.47
C LYS A 242 -14.10 9.80 0.08
N HIS A 243 -13.14 9.15 0.76
CA HIS A 243 -12.01 9.79 1.44
C HIS A 243 -10.73 9.81 0.60
N ARG A 244 -10.76 9.39 -0.67
CA ARG A 244 -9.60 9.37 -1.54
C ARG A 244 -9.23 10.78 -1.99
N PHE A 245 -7.93 11.08 -1.97
CA PHE A 245 -7.39 12.25 -2.63
C PHE A 245 -7.71 12.21 -4.14
N ARG A 246 -8.35 13.25 -4.64
CA ARG A 246 -8.78 13.31 -6.06
C ARG A 246 -7.82 14.13 -6.93
N GLY A 247 -6.71 14.58 -6.36
CA GLY A 247 -5.78 15.48 -7.02
C GLY A 247 -6.29 16.92 -7.05
N THR A 248 -5.56 17.75 -7.75
CA THR A 248 -5.91 19.14 -8.05
C THR A 248 -6.03 19.28 -9.57
N ASP A 249 -6.71 20.32 -10.04
CA ASP A 249 -6.74 20.69 -11.46
C ASP A 249 -5.33 21.04 -11.97
N VAL A 250 -4.42 21.38 -11.05
CA VAL A 250 -3.00 21.60 -11.34
C VAL A 250 -2.27 20.27 -11.26
N ASN A 251 -1.82 19.77 -12.38
CA ASN A 251 -1.09 18.51 -12.45
C ASN A 251 0.41 18.77 -12.59
N CYS A 252 1.12 18.68 -11.46
CA CYS A 252 2.59 18.72 -11.42
C CYS A 252 3.24 17.68 -12.35
N LEU A 253 2.54 16.57 -12.62
CA LEU A 253 3.05 15.48 -13.45
C LEU A 253 2.86 15.73 -14.95
N SER A 254 1.75 16.34 -15.38
CA SER A 254 1.44 16.51 -16.80
C SER A 254 2.40 17.45 -17.52
N ASP A 255 2.88 18.47 -16.81
CA ASP A 255 3.76 19.49 -17.36
C ASP A 255 5.25 19.14 -17.20
N ASN A 256 5.56 18.05 -16.50
CA ASN A 256 6.91 17.52 -16.34
C ASN A 256 7.01 16.12 -16.97
N VAL A 257 7.63 16.07 -18.15
CA VAL A 257 7.79 14.83 -18.96
C VAL A 257 8.48 13.71 -18.17
N ASP A 258 9.45 14.05 -17.31
CA ASP A 258 10.20 13.06 -16.53
C ASP A 258 9.37 12.47 -15.37
N LEU A 259 8.51 13.28 -14.73
CA LEU A 259 7.58 12.80 -13.70
C LEU A 259 6.48 11.94 -14.32
N ALA A 260 5.92 12.38 -15.45
CA ALA A 260 4.94 11.60 -16.19
C ALA A 260 5.54 10.25 -16.65
N ALA A 261 6.79 10.26 -17.15
CA ALA A 261 7.51 9.05 -17.54
C ALA A 261 7.83 8.14 -16.34
N LEU A 262 8.08 8.71 -15.16
CA LEU A 262 8.29 7.93 -13.93
C LEU A 262 7.02 7.18 -13.54
N ASN A 263 5.88 7.87 -13.51
CA ASN A 263 4.57 7.28 -13.20
C ASN A 263 4.17 6.21 -14.22
N GLU A 264 4.30 6.53 -15.51
CA GLU A 264 4.07 5.58 -16.60
C GLU A 264 4.98 4.36 -16.48
N GLY A 265 6.24 4.56 -16.12
CA GLY A 265 7.21 3.48 -15.89
C GLY A 265 6.82 2.54 -14.75
N GLN A 266 6.18 3.06 -13.69
CA GLN A 266 5.67 2.24 -12.58
C GLN A 266 4.46 1.40 -13.05
N ILE A 267 3.50 2.00 -13.75
CA ILE A 267 2.32 1.28 -14.26
C ILE A 267 2.75 0.21 -15.26
N SER A 268 3.58 0.56 -16.25
CA SER A 268 4.07 -0.38 -17.27
C SER A 268 4.95 -1.49 -16.68
N GLY A 269 5.71 -1.17 -15.60
CA GLY A 269 6.50 -2.15 -14.86
C GLY A 269 5.62 -3.17 -14.16
N ALA A 270 4.55 -2.70 -13.48
CA ALA A 270 3.57 -3.55 -12.82
C ALA A 270 2.78 -4.40 -13.83
N GLU A 271 2.31 -3.79 -14.92
CA GLU A 271 1.62 -4.48 -16.00
C GLU A 271 2.44 -5.63 -16.56
N ARG A 272 3.70 -5.36 -16.94
CA ARG A 272 4.62 -6.39 -17.45
C ARG A 272 4.82 -7.53 -16.46
N ALA A 273 5.09 -7.21 -15.18
CA ALA A 273 5.31 -8.22 -14.15
C ALA A 273 4.07 -9.10 -13.92
N ILE A 274 2.87 -8.53 -14.03
CA ILE A 274 1.61 -9.28 -13.95
C ILE A 274 1.46 -10.21 -15.17
N TRP A 275 1.72 -9.72 -16.40
CA TRP A 275 1.65 -10.55 -17.59
C TRP A 275 2.68 -11.68 -17.59
N GLU A 276 3.91 -11.43 -17.11
CA GLU A 276 4.92 -12.47 -16.91
C GLU A 276 4.46 -13.52 -15.89
N ALA A 277 3.80 -13.10 -14.80
CA ALA A 277 3.24 -14.03 -13.82
C ALA A 277 2.08 -14.85 -14.38
N LEU A 278 1.24 -14.26 -15.25
CA LEU A 278 0.13 -14.94 -15.92
C LEU A 278 0.56 -15.88 -17.07
N ALA A 279 1.80 -15.76 -17.55
CA ALA A 279 2.33 -16.63 -18.58
C ALA A 279 2.66 -18.05 -18.09
N THR A 280 2.70 -18.28 -16.78
CA THR A 280 2.99 -19.61 -16.18
C THR A 280 1.87 -20.02 -15.22
N PRO A 281 1.37 -21.28 -15.33
CA PRO A 281 0.28 -21.76 -14.47
C PRO A 281 0.56 -21.60 -12.98
N GLY A 282 -0.43 -21.18 -12.22
CA GLY A 282 -0.39 -21.06 -10.76
C GLY A 282 -0.74 -19.68 -10.25
N LYS A 283 -0.53 -19.48 -8.94
CA LYS A 283 -0.95 -18.28 -8.20
C LYS A 283 0.24 -17.39 -7.87
N THR A 284 0.11 -16.09 -8.14
CA THR A 284 1.05 -15.03 -7.74
C THR A 284 0.30 -13.98 -6.95
N VAL A 285 0.94 -13.32 -6.00
CA VAL A 285 0.37 -12.20 -5.24
C VAL A 285 1.10 -10.92 -5.63
N ALA A 286 0.38 -9.81 -5.76
CA ALA A 286 0.95 -8.49 -6.07
C ALA A 286 0.46 -7.44 -5.09
N LEU A 287 1.33 -6.50 -4.71
CA LEU A 287 0.99 -5.29 -3.97
C LEU A 287 1.06 -4.10 -4.91
N ILE A 288 -0.03 -3.39 -5.08
CA ILE A 288 -0.12 -2.23 -5.97
C ILE A 288 -0.70 -1.04 -5.20
N ASN A 289 -0.08 0.12 -5.31
CA ASN A 289 -0.68 1.35 -4.79
C ASN A 289 -2.03 1.59 -5.49
N LEU A 290 -3.08 1.88 -4.69
CA LEU A 290 -4.43 2.07 -5.22
C LEU A 290 -4.55 3.23 -6.20
N GLU A 291 -3.70 4.23 -6.10
CA GLU A 291 -3.66 5.32 -7.06
C GLU A 291 -3.25 4.85 -8.46
N LEU A 292 -2.32 3.90 -8.55
CA LEU A 292 -1.89 3.30 -9.81
C LEU A 292 -2.88 2.24 -10.29
N LEU A 293 -3.53 1.55 -9.34
CA LEU A 293 -4.42 0.43 -9.63
C LEU A 293 -5.74 0.89 -10.23
N ASP A 294 -6.42 1.86 -9.59
CA ASP A 294 -7.80 2.31 -9.87
C ASP A 294 -7.86 3.73 -10.49
N ALA A 295 -6.74 4.22 -11.03
CA ALA A 295 -6.73 5.46 -11.80
C ALA A 295 -7.46 5.27 -13.15
N ARG A 296 -7.96 6.37 -13.72
CA ARG A 296 -8.43 6.37 -15.12
C ARG A 296 -7.25 6.01 -16.03
N ASN A 297 -7.42 5.00 -16.88
CA ASN A 297 -6.35 4.37 -17.67
C ASN A 297 -5.24 3.77 -16.80
N GLY A 298 -5.55 3.44 -15.54
CA GLY A 298 -4.64 2.80 -14.61
C GLY A 298 -4.41 1.32 -14.94
N LEU A 299 -3.81 0.62 -13.99
CA LEU A 299 -3.39 -0.76 -14.22
C LEU A 299 -4.54 -1.70 -14.51
N LEU A 300 -5.67 -1.60 -13.79
CA LEU A 300 -6.85 -2.46 -14.03
C LEU A 300 -7.44 -2.25 -15.41
N ASP A 301 -7.57 -0.99 -15.85
CA ASP A 301 -8.09 -0.68 -17.19
C ASP A 301 -7.20 -1.27 -18.28
N ARG A 302 -5.88 -1.17 -18.14
CA ARG A 302 -4.90 -1.73 -19.10
C ARG A 302 -4.95 -3.24 -19.17
N LEU A 303 -4.97 -3.91 -18.01
CA LEU A 303 -5.07 -5.38 -17.95
C LEU A 303 -6.37 -5.88 -18.59
N LYS A 304 -7.50 -5.19 -18.33
CA LYS A 304 -8.80 -5.50 -18.94
C LYS A 304 -8.78 -5.29 -20.45
N ALA A 305 -8.24 -4.17 -20.92
CA ALA A 305 -8.10 -3.86 -22.35
C ALA A 305 -7.21 -4.88 -23.09
N ALA A 306 -6.23 -5.47 -22.40
CA ALA A 306 -5.36 -6.52 -22.92
C ALA A 306 -5.93 -7.95 -22.75
N GLY A 307 -7.23 -8.08 -22.35
CA GLY A 307 -7.97 -9.34 -22.33
C GLY A 307 -7.83 -10.17 -21.05
N ALA A 308 -7.41 -9.56 -19.92
CA ALA A 308 -7.46 -10.24 -18.64
C ALA A 308 -8.89 -10.25 -18.06
N GLU A 309 -9.27 -11.36 -17.44
CA GLU A 309 -10.49 -11.45 -16.63
C GLU A 309 -10.19 -10.91 -15.23
N ILE A 310 -10.96 -9.89 -14.82
CA ILE A 310 -10.74 -9.21 -13.52
C ILE A 310 -12.00 -9.37 -12.67
N THR A 311 -11.81 -9.98 -11.49
CA THR A 311 -12.82 -9.98 -10.43
C THR A 311 -12.48 -8.86 -9.45
N VAL A 312 -13.41 -7.93 -9.27
CA VAL A 312 -13.32 -6.83 -8.29
C VAL A 312 -13.75 -7.33 -6.91
N PRO A 313 -13.24 -6.75 -5.82
CA PRO A 313 -13.72 -7.03 -4.46
C PRO A 313 -15.18 -6.58 -4.33
N GLU A 314 -15.96 -7.40 -3.63
CA GLU A 314 -17.30 -7.05 -3.17
C GLU A 314 -17.26 -6.13 -1.95
#